data_219e93904e4ae5ff83178787bd0be6cd
#
_entry.id   219e93904e4ae5ff83178787bd0be6cd
#
_cell.length_a   1.000
_cell.length_b   1.000
_cell.length_c   1.000
_cell.angle_alpha   90.00
_cell.angle_beta   90.00
_cell.angle_gamma   90.00
#
_symmetry.space_group_name_H-M   'P 1'
#
loop_
_entity.id
_entity.type
_entity.pdbx_description
1 polymer ?
#
loop_
_entity_poly.entity_id
_entity_poly.type
_entity_poly.pdbx_seq_one_letter_code
_entity_poly.pdbx_strand_id
1 'polypeptide(L)'
;MNIFYDIPSENWYHTEENAELFAGTAVEEISYKKDHLNQPLIPITVFPGNRMLVVGILTASNPKKESGLGGNLTLFRDLSSFLLKHGILTFAFTGNALHSETLRGYVFSSISNKWIECKMPLPDIVYNRIPSRGYEASEEFQRLITHIKEYRMNLFNPCFLDKYVMFEALMEDGSLTNHLPPTMILRNSDCLDAFLETHRHIYLKPCKGSQGKGIYTIIKNHDDTLLFNSLKHSESFPDFTSFWETKKKDLLKRSYLAQQAINPKKLLGHRYDYRILVHYEKGFYKVTGKAVRMSQTQEITTHTPQGGKLFPYQNLQSRSLNLKLANIAQKCGEILSKKVGFLGEFSIDIGEDETGSLFIYEVNSKPMQFDEEEIEVNRLLHLKNLFIELTFSNLKIK
;
A
#
# COMPACT_ATOMS: atom_id res chain seq x y z
N MET A 1 -18.26 -24.84 11.19
CA MET A 1 -17.81 -24.91 12.61
C MET A 1 -17.90 -23.53 13.23
N ASN A 2 -18.14 -23.44 14.53
CA ASN A 2 -18.14 -22.18 15.27
C ASN A 2 -17.06 -22.20 16.34
N ILE A 3 -16.44 -21.03 16.56
CA ILE A 3 -15.51 -20.80 17.66
C ILE A 3 -16.02 -19.64 18.53
N PHE A 4 -15.53 -19.56 19.75
CA PHE A 4 -15.77 -18.44 20.65
C PHE A 4 -14.53 -18.18 21.52
N TYR A 5 -14.45 -16.98 22.05
CA TYR A 5 -13.39 -16.58 22.96
C TYR A 5 -13.92 -16.53 24.40
N ASP A 6 -13.33 -17.32 25.27
CA ASP A 6 -13.67 -17.31 26.72
C ASP A 6 -12.80 -16.29 27.44
N ILE A 7 -13.39 -15.14 27.78
CA ILE A 7 -12.68 -14.02 28.41
C ILE A 7 -12.00 -14.43 29.74
N PRO A 8 -12.67 -15.21 30.68
CA PRO A 8 -12.03 -15.60 31.91
C PRO A 8 -10.78 -16.46 31.77
N SER A 9 -10.76 -17.39 30.82
CA SER A 9 -9.63 -18.29 30.58
C SER A 9 -8.66 -17.75 29.50
N GLU A 10 -9.00 -16.67 28.84
CA GLU A 10 -8.26 -16.08 27.71
C GLU A 10 -7.94 -17.07 26.58
N ASN A 11 -8.85 -18.00 26.28
CA ASN A 11 -8.64 -19.03 25.26
C ASN A 11 -9.78 -19.10 24.24
N TRP A 12 -9.44 -19.60 23.05
CA TRP A 12 -10.36 -19.92 21.98
C TRP A 12 -10.84 -21.36 22.10
N TYR A 13 -12.14 -21.60 21.86
CA TYR A 13 -12.78 -22.91 21.90
C TYR A 13 -13.68 -23.10 20.68
N HIS A 14 -13.91 -24.37 20.28
CA HIS A 14 -14.94 -24.73 19.33
C HIS A 14 -16.09 -25.49 20.00
N THR A 15 -17.23 -25.62 19.30
CA THR A 15 -18.48 -26.18 19.85
C THR A 15 -18.87 -27.54 19.23
N GLU A 16 -18.05 -28.13 18.38
CA GLU A 16 -18.37 -29.40 17.73
C GLU A 16 -17.68 -30.55 18.46
N GLU A 17 -18.49 -31.46 18.99
CA GLU A 17 -18.03 -32.67 19.70
C GLU A 17 -17.27 -33.59 18.70
N ASN A 18 -16.17 -34.20 19.14
CA ASN A 18 -15.33 -35.10 18.35
C ASN A 18 -14.67 -34.49 17.11
N ALA A 19 -14.66 -33.16 16.98
CA ALA A 19 -13.89 -32.48 15.94
C ALA A 19 -12.53 -32.03 16.48
N GLU A 20 -11.53 -32.10 15.62
CA GLU A 20 -10.23 -31.45 15.84
C GLU A 20 -10.19 -30.14 15.06
N LEU A 21 -9.62 -29.11 15.65
CA LEU A 21 -9.44 -27.81 15.00
C LEU A 21 -8.09 -27.21 15.37
N PHE A 22 -7.35 -26.77 14.36
CA PHE A 22 -6.05 -26.13 14.53
C PHE A 22 -6.05 -24.72 13.97
N ALA A 23 -5.30 -23.82 14.59
CA ALA A 23 -5.21 -22.42 14.20
C ALA A 23 -3.79 -21.96 13.92
N GLY A 24 -3.65 -21.09 12.91
CA GLY A 24 -2.45 -20.35 12.64
C GLY A 24 -1.22 -21.18 12.23
N THR A 25 -0.10 -20.49 12.05
CA THR A 25 1.14 -21.10 11.54
C THR A 25 1.78 -22.09 12.53
N ALA A 26 1.55 -21.91 13.84
CA ALA A 26 2.03 -22.83 14.88
C ALA A 26 1.19 -24.12 14.99
N VAL A 27 0.09 -24.22 14.21
CA VAL A 27 -0.86 -25.35 14.28
C VAL A 27 -1.35 -25.56 15.73
N GLU A 28 -1.74 -24.47 16.39
CA GLU A 28 -2.21 -24.47 17.76
C GLU A 28 -3.60 -25.12 17.84
N GLU A 29 -3.78 -26.08 18.73
CA GLU A 29 -5.07 -26.76 18.91
C GLU A 29 -6.09 -25.84 19.56
N ILE A 30 -7.28 -25.76 18.99
CA ILE A 30 -8.44 -25.09 19.56
C ILE A 30 -9.30 -26.15 20.25
N SER A 31 -9.37 -26.09 21.56
CA SER A 31 -10.05 -27.12 22.38
C SER A 31 -11.57 -27.11 22.22
N TYR A 32 -12.19 -28.27 22.40
CA TYR A 32 -13.67 -28.38 22.48
C TYR A 32 -14.18 -27.91 23.84
N LYS A 33 -15.30 -27.16 23.83
CA LYS A 33 -16.06 -26.81 25.05
C LYS A 33 -17.56 -26.83 24.75
N LYS A 34 -18.30 -27.62 25.52
CA LYS A 34 -19.74 -27.78 25.33
C LYS A 34 -20.53 -26.51 25.69
N ASP A 35 -20.19 -25.89 26.82
CA ASP A 35 -20.89 -24.72 27.35
C ASP A 35 -20.20 -23.43 26.89
N HIS A 36 -20.94 -22.58 26.19
CA HIS A 36 -20.51 -21.27 25.71
C HIS A 36 -21.48 -20.16 26.15
N LEU A 37 -22.05 -20.30 27.35
CA LEU A 37 -23.11 -19.43 27.89
C LEU A 37 -22.79 -17.95 27.71
N ASN A 38 -23.66 -17.24 26.95
CA ASN A 38 -23.60 -15.79 26.65
C ASN A 38 -22.37 -15.30 25.87
N GLN A 39 -21.61 -16.19 25.21
CA GLN A 39 -20.48 -15.81 24.37
C GLN A 39 -20.92 -15.78 22.92
N PRO A 40 -20.52 -14.73 22.12
CA PRO A 40 -20.83 -14.70 20.69
C PRO A 40 -20.05 -15.80 19.96
N LEU A 41 -20.76 -16.63 19.20
CA LEU A 41 -20.17 -17.63 18.31
C LEU A 41 -19.68 -16.94 17.04
N ILE A 42 -18.47 -17.30 16.62
CA ILE A 42 -17.85 -16.82 15.37
C ILE A 42 -17.82 -17.99 14.38
N PRO A 43 -18.57 -17.94 13.27
CA PRO A 43 -18.51 -18.99 12.26
C PRO A 43 -17.12 -18.97 11.58
N ILE A 44 -16.52 -20.16 11.44
CA ILE A 44 -15.25 -20.31 10.75
C ILE A 44 -15.34 -21.35 9.63
N THR A 45 -14.52 -21.20 8.60
CA THR A 45 -14.28 -22.19 7.56
C THR A 45 -13.13 -23.11 7.99
N VAL A 46 -13.35 -24.42 7.92
CA VAL A 46 -12.31 -25.41 8.16
C VAL A 46 -11.68 -25.78 6.82
N PHE A 47 -10.39 -25.61 6.73
CA PHE A 47 -9.57 -25.94 5.55
C PHE A 47 -8.93 -27.33 5.70
N PRO A 48 -8.27 -27.87 4.65
CA PRO A 48 -7.57 -29.16 4.74
C PRO A 48 -6.60 -29.22 5.94
N GLY A 49 -6.56 -30.38 6.62
CA GLY A 49 -5.79 -30.60 7.83
C GLY A 49 -6.47 -30.03 9.09
N ASN A 50 -7.78 -29.88 9.08
CA ASN A 50 -8.60 -29.36 10.17
C ASN A 50 -8.14 -27.96 10.64
N ARG A 51 -7.73 -27.12 9.70
CA ARG A 51 -7.17 -25.80 10.00
C ARG A 51 -8.15 -24.67 9.76
N MET A 52 -8.19 -23.71 10.65
CA MET A 52 -8.75 -22.40 10.38
C MET A 52 -7.66 -21.41 9.97
N LEU A 53 -8.00 -20.50 9.05
CA LEU A 53 -7.11 -19.43 8.61
C LEU A 53 -7.15 -18.26 9.59
N VAL A 54 -5.97 -17.80 9.98
CA VAL A 54 -5.78 -16.67 10.89
C VAL A 54 -5.00 -15.57 10.21
N VAL A 55 -5.56 -14.36 10.15
CA VAL A 55 -4.97 -13.19 9.49
C VAL A 55 -4.69 -12.10 10.51
N GLY A 56 -3.43 -11.70 10.62
CA GLY A 56 -2.99 -10.58 11.45
C GLY A 56 -2.75 -9.32 10.61
N ILE A 57 -3.44 -8.22 10.93
CA ILE A 57 -3.20 -6.90 10.36
C ILE A 57 -2.18 -6.18 11.24
N LEU A 58 -0.93 -6.11 10.76
CA LEU A 58 0.15 -5.45 11.47
C LEU A 58 0.04 -3.92 11.31
N THR A 59 -0.07 -3.22 12.44
CA THR A 59 -0.18 -1.75 12.47
C THR A 59 0.65 -1.12 13.59
N ALA A 60 0.58 0.20 13.74
CA ALA A 60 1.26 0.92 14.82
C ALA A 60 0.34 1.12 16.03
N SER A 61 0.93 1.31 17.20
CA SER A 61 0.22 1.78 18.40
C SER A 61 -0.16 3.26 18.25
N ASN A 62 -1.34 3.60 18.78
CA ASN A 62 -1.78 4.98 18.94
C ASN A 62 -2.55 5.17 20.25
N PRO A 63 -1.87 5.51 21.35
CA PRO A 63 -2.50 5.62 22.67
C PRO A 63 -3.54 6.75 22.78
N LYS A 64 -3.62 7.64 21.78
CA LYS A 64 -4.67 8.69 21.72
C LYS A 64 -6.02 8.18 21.22
N LYS A 65 -6.09 6.97 20.67
CA LYS A 65 -7.33 6.33 20.23
C LYS A 65 -7.82 5.33 21.27
N GLU A 66 -9.13 5.24 21.47
CA GLU A 66 -9.77 4.28 22.39
C GLU A 66 -9.31 2.83 22.14
N SER A 67 -9.14 2.46 20.87
CA SER A 67 -8.64 1.13 20.48
C SER A 67 -7.14 0.91 20.71
N GLY A 68 -6.37 1.93 21.05
CA GLY A 68 -4.90 1.85 21.09
C GLY A 68 -4.22 1.63 19.72
N LEU A 69 -4.98 1.47 18.63
CA LEU A 69 -4.50 1.13 17.30
C LEU A 69 -4.33 2.37 16.42
N GLY A 70 -3.22 2.42 15.69
CA GLY A 70 -2.96 3.41 14.64
C GLY A 70 -3.39 2.95 13.25
N GLY A 71 -3.06 3.75 12.23
CA GLY A 71 -3.34 3.42 10.83
C GLY A 71 -4.78 3.69 10.40
N ASN A 72 -5.20 3.01 9.32
CA ASN A 72 -6.52 3.16 8.72
C ASN A 72 -7.53 2.19 9.34
N LEU A 73 -8.13 2.58 10.47
CA LEU A 73 -9.07 1.73 11.21
C LEU A 73 -10.34 1.40 10.42
N THR A 74 -10.75 2.26 9.47
CA THR A 74 -11.90 1.98 8.61
C THR A 74 -11.61 0.77 7.73
N LEU A 75 -10.48 0.77 7.01
CA LEU A 75 -10.06 -0.38 6.22
C LEU A 75 -9.93 -1.66 7.08
N PHE A 76 -9.34 -1.55 8.28
CA PHE A 76 -9.15 -2.71 9.16
C PHE A 76 -10.48 -3.30 9.63
N ARG A 77 -11.43 -2.43 10.01
CA ARG A 77 -12.78 -2.83 10.38
C ARG A 77 -13.50 -3.52 9.23
N ASP A 78 -13.48 -2.92 8.05
CA ASP A 78 -14.20 -3.42 6.89
C ASP A 78 -13.61 -4.76 6.43
N LEU A 79 -12.27 -4.87 6.38
CA LEU A 79 -11.58 -6.13 6.09
C LEU A 79 -11.86 -7.21 7.15
N SER A 80 -11.75 -6.88 8.44
CA SER A 80 -12.01 -7.83 9.52
C SER A 80 -13.46 -8.33 9.50
N SER A 81 -14.42 -7.42 9.33
CA SER A 81 -15.83 -7.78 9.23
C SER A 81 -16.13 -8.65 8.00
N PHE A 82 -15.51 -8.33 6.88
CA PHE A 82 -15.65 -9.12 5.65
C PHE A 82 -15.06 -10.52 5.81
N LEU A 83 -13.84 -10.63 6.33
CA LEU A 83 -13.14 -11.90 6.49
C LEU A 83 -13.85 -12.80 7.53
N LEU A 84 -14.31 -12.25 8.66
CA LEU A 84 -15.08 -12.99 9.65
C LEU A 84 -16.37 -13.57 9.06
N LYS A 85 -17.10 -12.82 8.23
CA LYS A 85 -18.29 -13.33 7.51
C LYS A 85 -17.95 -14.49 6.56
N HIS A 86 -16.71 -14.59 6.12
CA HIS A 86 -16.21 -15.69 5.29
C HIS A 86 -15.46 -16.77 6.08
N GLY A 87 -15.63 -16.79 7.40
CA GLY A 87 -15.04 -17.80 8.25
C GLY A 87 -13.54 -17.72 8.43
N ILE A 88 -12.95 -16.53 8.33
CA ILE A 88 -11.51 -16.28 8.49
C ILE A 88 -11.31 -15.41 9.74
N LEU A 89 -10.63 -15.94 10.75
CA LEU A 89 -10.33 -15.21 11.97
C LEU A 89 -9.32 -14.10 11.67
N THR A 90 -9.70 -12.85 11.97
CA THR A 90 -8.88 -11.67 11.63
C THR A 90 -8.78 -10.74 12.82
N PHE A 91 -7.57 -10.26 13.08
CA PHE A 91 -7.28 -9.33 14.16
C PHE A 91 -6.25 -8.30 13.76
N ALA A 92 -6.26 -7.13 14.41
CA ALA A 92 -5.21 -6.13 14.30
C ALA A 92 -4.23 -6.26 15.47
N PHE A 93 -2.93 -6.04 15.22
CA PHE A 93 -1.91 -6.08 16.26
C PHE A 93 -0.76 -5.10 15.98
N THR A 94 0.00 -4.78 17.03
CA THR A 94 1.19 -3.92 16.93
C THR A 94 2.47 -4.73 16.99
N GLY A 95 3.57 -4.18 16.49
CA GLY A 95 4.86 -4.88 16.47
C GLY A 95 5.31 -5.42 17.83
N ASN A 96 5.06 -4.66 18.90
CA ASN A 96 5.42 -5.07 20.26
C ASN A 96 4.70 -6.33 20.73
N ALA A 97 3.52 -6.64 20.19
CA ALA A 97 2.75 -7.82 20.59
C ALA A 97 3.45 -9.14 20.23
N LEU A 98 4.29 -9.17 19.18
CA LEU A 98 5.04 -10.36 18.77
C LEU A 98 6.29 -10.65 19.63
N HIS A 99 6.71 -9.70 20.45
CA HIS A 99 7.85 -9.88 21.37
C HIS A 99 7.44 -10.39 22.76
N SER A 100 6.15 -10.52 23.03
CA SER A 100 5.62 -11.07 24.27
C SER A 100 5.47 -12.59 24.18
N GLU A 101 5.51 -13.29 25.32
CA GLU A 101 5.24 -14.75 25.39
C GLU A 101 3.85 -15.13 24.86
N THR A 102 2.94 -14.17 24.84
CA THR A 102 1.57 -14.34 24.37
C THR A 102 1.23 -13.23 23.38
N LEU A 103 0.89 -13.62 22.15
CA LEU A 103 0.42 -12.66 21.14
C LEU A 103 -0.94 -12.08 21.55
N ARG A 104 -0.98 -10.77 21.80
CA ARG A 104 -2.23 -10.05 22.01
C ARG A 104 -2.61 -9.28 20.75
N GLY A 105 -3.89 -9.35 20.38
CA GLY A 105 -4.43 -8.67 19.22
C GLY A 105 -5.85 -8.20 19.45
N TYR A 106 -6.37 -7.43 18.53
CA TYR A 106 -7.68 -6.79 18.63
C TYR A 106 -8.60 -7.34 17.53
N VAL A 107 -9.63 -8.07 17.94
CA VAL A 107 -10.69 -8.57 17.06
C VAL A 107 -11.81 -7.54 17.00
N PHE A 108 -12.29 -7.22 15.79
CA PHE A 108 -13.41 -6.29 15.64
C PHE A 108 -14.75 -7.00 15.87
N SER A 109 -15.51 -6.54 16.84
CA SER A 109 -16.89 -7.01 17.10
C SER A 109 -17.88 -6.12 16.36
N SER A 110 -18.58 -6.66 15.37
CA SER A 110 -19.65 -5.95 14.65
C SER A 110 -20.88 -5.71 15.55
N ILE A 111 -21.08 -6.52 16.59
CA ILE A 111 -22.19 -6.39 17.53
C ILE A 111 -22.03 -5.15 18.42
N SER A 112 -20.84 -5.01 19.04
CA SER A 112 -20.54 -3.87 19.92
C SER A 112 -19.94 -2.67 19.19
N ASN A 113 -19.59 -2.83 17.91
CA ASN A 113 -18.83 -1.86 17.09
C ASN A 113 -17.52 -1.42 17.74
N LYS A 114 -16.83 -2.36 18.43
CA LYS A 114 -15.59 -2.11 19.17
C LYS A 114 -14.51 -3.12 18.83
N TRP A 115 -13.26 -2.72 19.04
CA TRP A 115 -12.11 -3.60 19.03
C TRP A 115 -11.96 -4.25 20.41
N ILE A 116 -11.93 -5.57 20.47
CA ILE A 116 -11.82 -6.36 21.69
C ILE A 116 -10.43 -6.99 21.70
N GLU A 117 -9.68 -6.75 22.78
CA GLU A 117 -8.37 -7.37 22.96
C GLU A 117 -8.55 -8.85 23.34
N CYS A 118 -7.83 -9.72 22.62
CA CYS A 118 -7.83 -11.15 22.82
C CYS A 118 -6.41 -11.70 22.78
N LYS A 119 -6.16 -12.82 23.44
CA LYS A 119 -5.01 -13.68 23.18
C LYS A 119 -5.23 -14.36 21.83
N MET A 120 -4.25 -14.27 20.92
CA MET A 120 -4.41 -14.74 19.55
C MET A 120 -3.41 -15.85 19.23
N PRO A 121 -3.80 -16.85 18.42
CA PRO A 121 -2.83 -17.76 17.83
C PRO A 121 -1.91 -17.00 16.86
N LEU A 122 -0.72 -17.52 16.60
CA LEU A 122 0.20 -16.95 15.62
C LEU A 122 -0.46 -16.96 14.22
N PRO A 123 -0.55 -15.82 13.54
CA PRO A 123 -1.27 -15.74 12.26
C PRO A 123 -0.55 -16.50 11.13
N ASP A 124 -1.32 -17.05 10.20
CA ASP A 124 -0.79 -17.60 8.95
C ASP A 124 -0.28 -16.51 8.02
N ILE A 125 -0.98 -15.37 8.05
CA ILE A 125 -0.70 -14.20 7.21
C ILE A 125 -0.48 -12.97 8.09
N VAL A 126 0.58 -12.25 7.83
CA VAL A 126 0.84 -10.90 8.35
C VAL A 126 0.66 -9.89 7.23
N TYR A 127 -0.43 -9.13 7.26
CA TYR A 127 -0.69 -8.03 6.35
C TYR A 127 -0.11 -6.74 6.92
N ASN A 128 1.03 -6.29 6.39
CA ASN A 128 1.70 -5.10 6.88
C ASN A 128 0.99 -3.81 6.45
N ARG A 129 0.36 -3.14 7.42
CA ARG A 129 -0.33 -1.85 7.26
C ARG A 129 0.22 -0.77 8.20
N ILE A 130 1.46 -0.92 8.67
CA ILE A 130 2.15 0.11 9.47
C ILE A 130 2.14 1.43 8.70
N PRO A 131 1.66 2.53 9.33
CA PRO A 131 1.50 3.82 8.64
C PRO A 131 2.77 4.67 8.61
N SER A 132 3.83 4.26 9.31
CA SER A 132 5.06 5.04 9.49
C SER A 132 6.26 4.46 8.75
N ARG A 133 6.78 5.21 7.77
CA ARG A 133 8.06 4.90 7.10
C ARG A 133 9.24 4.93 8.06
N GLY A 134 9.20 5.82 9.07
CA GLY A 134 10.25 5.93 10.09
C GLY A 134 10.32 4.68 10.96
N TYR A 135 9.17 4.13 11.36
CA TYR A 135 9.12 2.89 12.11
C TYR A 135 9.65 1.70 11.28
N GLU A 136 9.27 1.59 10.00
CA GLU A 136 9.79 0.53 9.13
C GLU A 136 11.32 0.59 8.91
N ALA A 137 11.91 1.78 9.07
CA ALA A 137 13.36 1.96 8.99
C ALA A 137 14.08 1.69 10.32
N SER A 138 13.36 1.36 11.41
CA SER A 138 13.93 1.14 12.73
C SER A 138 14.47 -0.29 12.91
N GLU A 139 15.43 -0.44 13.82
CA GLU A 139 15.92 -1.76 14.22
C GLU A 139 14.83 -2.63 14.85
N GLU A 140 13.89 -2.01 15.54
CA GLU A 140 12.73 -2.71 16.13
C GLU A 140 11.90 -3.39 15.05
N PHE A 141 11.62 -2.71 13.94
CA PHE A 141 10.91 -3.31 12.82
C PHE A 141 11.72 -4.42 12.14
N GLN A 142 13.04 -4.28 12.03
CA GLN A 142 13.88 -5.35 11.45
C GLN A 142 13.87 -6.61 12.34
N ARG A 143 13.89 -6.45 13.66
CA ARG A 143 13.72 -7.58 14.60
C ARG A 143 12.35 -8.23 14.44
N LEU A 144 11.29 -7.43 14.28
CA LEU A 144 9.95 -7.93 14.02
C LEU A 144 9.87 -8.76 12.73
N ILE A 145 10.49 -8.30 11.63
CA ILE A 145 10.55 -9.06 10.38
C ILE A 145 11.31 -10.38 10.55
N THR A 146 12.37 -10.40 11.34
CA THR A 146 13.11 -11.62 11.67
C THR A 146 12.21 -12.62 12.40
N HIS A 147 11.49 -12.20 13.43
CA HIS A 147 10.53 -13.03 14.16
C HIS A 147 9.42 -13.58 13.24
N ILE A 148 8.85 -12.74 12.37
CA ILE A 148 7.83 -13.18 11.41
C ILE A 148 8.37 -14.34 10.54
N LYS A 149 9.63 -14.25 10.10
CA LYS A 149 10.28 -15.30 9.30
C LYS A 149 10.58 -16.57 10.11
N GLU A 150 11.08 -16.43 11.33
CA GLU A 150 11.37 -17.55 12.25
C GLU A 150 10.13 -18.39 12.53
N TYR A 151 8.99 -17.74 12.76
CA TYR A 151 7.70 -18.40 12.96
C TYR A 151 7.00 -18.79 11.65
N ARG A 152 7.65 -18.63 10.49
CA ARG A 152 7.14 -19.00 9.15
C ARG A 152 5.79 -18.38 8.80
N MET A 153 5.51 -17.20 9.36
CA MET A 153 4.33 -16.43 8.98
C MET A 153 4.52 -15.82 7.59
N ASN A 154 3.49 -15.87 6.76
CA ASN A 154 3.53 -15.26 5.43
C ASN A 154 3.36 -13.74 5.52
N LEU A 155 4.44 -13.00 5.33
CA LEU A 155 4.40 -11.53 5.29
C LEU A 155 4.27 -11.04 3.85
N PHE A 156 3.33 -10.16 3.56
CA PHE A 156 3.31 -9.44 2.30
C PHE A 156 3.18 -7.93 2.48
N ASN A 157 3.56 -7.20 1.43
CA ASN A 157 3.77 -5.77 1.45
C ASN A 157 4.77 -5.36 2.56
N PRO A 158 6.00 -5.87 2.49
CA PRO A 158 6.94 -5.84 3.62
C PRO A 158 7.37 -4.43 4.01
N CYS A 159 7.30 -3.46 3.09
CA CYS A 159 7.72 -2.09 3.35
C CYS A 159 7.00 -1.08 2.46
N PHE A 160 7.10 0.20 2.82
CA PHE A 160 6.83 1.29 1.89
C PHE A 160 7.88 1.32 0.77
N LEU A 161 7.44 1.56 -0.45
CA LEU A 161 8.36 1.81 -1.56
C LEU A 161 8.97 3.21 -1.46
N ASP A 162 10.29 3.28 -1.48
CA ASP A 162 11.01 4.52 -1.73
C ASP A 162 10.93 4.84 -3.22
N LYS A 163 10.67 6.10 -3.59
CA LYS A 163 10.49 6.49 -4.99
C LYS A 163 11.74 6.24 -5.84
N TYR A 164 12.92 6.49 -5.26
CA TYR A 164 14.17 6.28 -5.99
C TYR A 164 14.43 4.78 -6.19
N VAL A 165 14.31 3.96 -5.14
CA VAL A 165 14.47 2.51 -5.22
C VAL A 165 13.50 1.89 -6.22
N MET A 166 12.25 2.38 -6.26
CA MET A 166 11.25 1.97 -7.23
C MET A 166 11.70 2.29 -8.67
N PHE A 167 12.07 3.54 -8.95
CA PHE A 167 12.49 3.95 -10.29
C PHE A 167 13.76 3.21 -10.73
N GLU A 168 14.74 3.09 -9.85
CA GLU A 168 15.99 2.35 -10.12
C GLU A 168 15.69 0.89 -10.50
N ALA A 169 14.87 0.19 -9.73
CA ALA A 169 14.51 -1.20 -10.00
C ALA A 169 13.77 -1.36 -11.35
N LEU A 170 12.83 -0.46 -11.65
CA LEU A 170 12.08 -0.51 -12.91
C LEU A 170 12.95 -0.16 -14.12
N MET A 171 13.94 0.73 -13.96
CA MET A 171 14.92 1.08 -14.99
C MET A 171 15.92 -0.05 -15.24
N GLU A 172 16.43 -0.69 -14.19
CA GLU A 172 17.40 -1.80 -14.28
C GLU A 172 16.84 -3.00 -15.08
N ASP A 173 15.57 -3.32 -14.95
CA ASP A 173 14.93 -4.41 -15.71
C ASP A 173 14.80 -4.09 -17.21
N GLY A 174 14.64 -2.83 -17.57
CA GLY A 174 14.57 -2.35 -18.95
C GLY A 174 13.20 -2.52 -19.63
N SER A 175 12.34 -3.41 -19.16
CA SER A 175 11.05 -3.71 -19.82
C SER A 175 10.01 -2.59 -19.73
N LEU A 176 10.18 -1.69 -18.76
CA LEU A 176 9.30 -0.54 -18.51
C LEU A 176 9.94 0.81 -18.82
N THR A 177 11.14 0.85 -19.41
CA THR A 177 11.88 2.10 -19.67
C THR A 177 11.05 3.15 -20.41
N ASN A 178 10.27 2.74 -21.43
CA ASN A 178 9.40 3.63 -22.20
C ASN A 178 8.18 4.15 -21.40
N HIS A 179 7.95 3.61 -20.20
CA HIS A 179 6.89 4.02 -19.30
C HIS A 179 7.41 4.83 -18.10
N LEU A 180 8.69 5.14 -18.06
CA LEU A 180 9.31 5.90 -16.98
C LEU A 180 9.74 7.27 -17.49
N PRO A 181 9.24 8.38 -16.90
CA PRO A 181 9.82 9.68 -17.22
C PRO A 181 11.29 9.71 -16.83
N PRO A 182 12.19 10.33 -17.61
CA PRO A 182 13.56 10.58 -17.19
C PRO A 182 13.62 11.08 -15.76
N THR A 183 14.41 10.39 -14.93
CA THR A 183 14.44 10.63 -13.49
C THR A 183 15.86 10.48 -12.97
N MET A 184 16.29 11.38 -12.08
CA MET A 184 17.57 11.30 -11.38
C MET A 184 17.42 11.64 -9.90
N ILE A 185 18.38 11.19 -9.09
CA ILE A 185 18.49 11.67 -7.70
C ILE A 185 19.21 13.03 -7.67
N LEU A 186 18.66 13.98 -6.93
CA LEU A 186 19.29 15.27 -6.69
C LEU A 186 20.46 15.09 -5.73
N ARG A 187 21.69 15.26 -6.23
CA ARG A 187 22.93 15.15 -5.43
C ARG A 187 23.55 16.51 -5.16
N ASN A 188 23.61 17.36 -6.17
CA ASN A 188 24.24 18.69 -6.10
C ASN A 188 23.64 19.63 -7.16
N SER A 189 24.15 20.88 -7.21
CA SER A 189 23.75 21.90 -8.19
C SER A 189 23.96 21.45 -9.62
N ASP A 190 25.16 20.95 -9.92
CA ASP A 190 25.58 20.68 -11.30
C ASP A 190 24.71 19.61 -11.96
N CYS A 191 24.34 18.56 -11.19
CA CYS A 191 23.40 17.54 -11.65
C CYS A 191 22.00 18.12 -11.93
N LEU A 192 21.51 19.03 -11.08
CA LEU A 192 20.18 19.62 -11.26
C LEU A 192 20.18 20.59 -12.43
N ASP A 193 21.20 21.41 -12.58
CA ASP A 193 21.33 22.35 -13.69
C ASP A 193 21.39 21.61 -15.03
N ALA A 194 22.29 20.63 -15.17
CA ALA A 194 22.38 19.80 -16.37
C ALA A 194 21.04 19.10 -16.72
N PHE A 195 20.30 18.64 -15.70
CA PHE A 195 19.00 18.03 -15.90
C PHE A 195 17.94 19.05 -16.37
N LEU A 196 17.98 20.26 -15.83
CA LEU A 196 17.13 21.38 -16.24
C LEU A 196 17.45 21.88 -17.64
N GLU A 197 18.73 21.90 -18.03
CA GLU A 197 19.12 22.24 -19.40
C GLU A 197 18.50 21.27 -20.41
N THR A 198 18.49 20.00 -20.09
CA THR A 198 17.96 18.96 -20.99
C THR A 198 16.44 18.96 -21.05
N HIS A 199 15.76 19.09 -19.90
CA HIS A 199 14.32 18.81 -19.79
C HIS A 199 13.46 20.05 -19.60
N ARG A 200 14.04 21.19 -19.24
CA ARG A 200 13.42 22.53 -19.06
C ARG A 200 12.21 22.58 -18.11
N HIS A 201 11.41 21.54 -18.00
CA HIS A 201 10.30 21.44 -17.06
C HIS A 201 10.43 20.13 -16.27
N ILE A 202 10.62 20.24 -14.97
CA ILE A 202 10.83 19.08 -14.09
C ILE A 202 9.98 19.16 -12.82
N TYR A 203 9.73 18.00 -12.25
CA TYR A 203 9.24 17.86 -10.88
C TYR A 203 10.41 17.57 -9.94
N LEU A 204 10.40 18.17 -8.76
CA LEU A 204 11.19 17.75 -7.62
C LEU A 204 10.26 17.03 -6.63
N LYS A 205 10.54 15.75 -6.36
CA LYS A 205 9.72 14.90 -5.50
C LYS A 205 10.57 14.35 -4.35
N PRO A 206 10.17 14.48 -3.07
CA PRO A 206 10.93 13.86 -1.99
C PRO A 206 10.89 12.33 -2.13
N CYS A 207 12.04 11.65 -2.00
CA CYS A 207 12.14 10.19 -2.12
C CYS A 207 11.23 9.49 -1.10
N LYS A 208 11.19 9.99 0.13
CA LYS A 208 10.36 9.50 1.23
C LYS A 208 9.20 10.46 1.51
N GLY A 209 8.28 10.61 0.58
CA GLY A 209 7.12 11.51 0.71
C GLY A 209 5.81 10.82 0.35
N SER A 210 4.70 11.38 0.81
CA SER A 210 3.34 10.93 0.48
C SER A 210 2.38 12.13 0.38
N GLN A 211 1.21 11.92 -0.23
CA GLN A 211 0.13 12.92 -0.33
C GLN A 211 0.54 14.23 -1.03
N GLY A 212 1.49 14.20 -1.94
CA GLY A 212 1.94 15.40 -2.66
C GLY A 212 2.72 16.43 -1.83
N LYS A 213 3.03 16.15 -0.55
CA LYS A 213 3.74 17.09 0.32
C LYS A 213 5.20 17.23 -0.12
N GLY A 214 5.63 18.49 -0.32
CA GLY A 214 7.01 18.82 -0.72
C GLY A 214 7.30 18.54 -2.20
N ILE A 215 6.28 18.40 -3.04
CA ILE A 215 6.45 18.36 -4.49
C ILE A 215 6.55 19.80 -5.00
N TYR A 216 7.54 20.03 -5.86
CA TYR A 216 7.77 21.29 -6.55
C TYR A 216 7.85 21.03 -8.05
N THR A 217 7.61 22.08 -8.85
CA THR A 217 8.00 22.10 -10.27
C THR A 217 9.00 23.22 -10.53
N ILE A 218 9.92 22.98 -11.45
CA ILE A 218 10.82 24.00 -11.97
C ILE A 218 10.63 24.07 -13.47
N ILE A 219 10.42 25.28 -13.97
CA ILE A 219 10.35 25.56 -15.40
C ILE A 219 11.49 26.52 -15.72
N LYS A 220 12.39 26.13 -16.63
CA LYS A 220 13.43 26.98 -17.17
C LYS A 220 12.95 27.57 -18.49
N ASN A 221 12.77 28.90 -18.53
CA ASN A 221 12.35 29.63 -19.70
C ASN A 221 13.47 29.76 -20.74
N HIS A 222 13.16 30.25 -21.92
CA HIS A 222 14.15 30.45 -22.98
C HIS A 222 15.18 31.57 -22.69
N ASP A 223 14.83 32.52 -21.83
CA ASP A 223 15.66 33.59 -21.33
C ASP A 223 16.47 33.24 -20.07
N ASP A 224 16.56 31.93 -19.75
CA ASP A 224 17.21 31.33 -18.60
C ASP A 224 16.57 31.65 -17.22
N THR A 225 15.49 32.42 -17.19
CA THR A 225 14.73 32.63 -15.97
C THR A 225 14.07 31.33 -15.51
N LEU A 226 13.91 31.17 -14.20
CA LEU A 226 13.31 29.98 -13.61
C LEU A 226 12.01 30.33 -12.89
N LEU A 227 11.00 29.52 -13.09
CA LEU A 227 9.76 29.53 -12.32
C LEU A 227 9.72 28.31 -11.41
N PHE A 228 9.72 28.54 -10.10
CA PHE A 228 9.64 27.50 -9.06
C PHE A 228 8.26 27.53 -8.42
N ASN A 229 7.50 26.43 -8.59
CA ASN A 229 6.16 26.34 -8.08
C ASN A 229 6.04 25.27 -6.98
N SER A 230 5.33 25.61 -5.94
CA SER A 230 4.77 24.70 -4.95
C SER A 230 3.24 24.69 -5.07
N LEU A 231 2.56 23.86 -4.29
CA LEU A 231 1.08 23.83 -4.26
C LEU A 231 0.43 25.18 -3.91
N LYS A 232 1.16 26.09 -3.22
CA LYS A 232 0.61 27.33 -2.67
C LYS A 232 1.30 28.59 -3.18
N HIS A 233 2.52 28.48 -3.66
CA HIS A 233 3.37 29.63 -4.00
C HIS A 233 4.11 29.38 -5.31
N SER A 234 4.29 30.46 -6.04
CA SER A 234 5.11 30.52 -7.25
C SER A 234 6.17 31.62 -7.05
N GLU A 235 7.42 31.32 -7.36
CA GLU A 235 8.55 32.23 -7.23
C GLU A 235 9.35 32.21 -8.54
N SER A 236 9.77 33.40 -8.99
CA SER A 236 10.62 33.56 -10.17
C SER A 236 12.05 33.91 -9.77
N PHE A 237 13.00 33.35 -10.51
CA PHE A 237 14.43 33.60 -10.32
C PHE A 237 15.06 34.02 -11.64
N PRO A 238 16.02 34.98 -11.62
CA PRO A 238 16.64 35.47 -12.86
C PRO A 238 17.52 34.42 -13.54
N ASP A 239 18.07 33.48 -12.77
CA ASP A 239 18.95 32.41 -13.23
C ASP A 239 19.01 31.23 -12.25
N PHE A 240 19.67 30.16 -12.65
CA PHE A 240 19.83 28.96 -11.83
C PHE A 240 20.64 29.20 -10.56
N THR A 241 21.67 30.06 -10.61
CA THR A 241 22.53 30.35 -9.47
C THR A 241 21.71 31.00 -8.33
N SER A 242 20.91 32.02 -8.67
CA SER A 242 20.03 32.71 -7.72
C SER A 242 18.98 31.76 -7.11
N PHE A 243 18.40 30.89 -7.93
CA PHE A 243 17.49 29.85 -7.47
C PHE A 243 18.19 28.90 -6.49
N TRP A 244 19.35 28.35 -6.88
CA TRP A 244 20.08 27.38 -6.06
C TRP A 244 20.49 27.95 -4.72
N GLU A 245 21.10 29.15 -4.71
CA GLU A 245 21.51 29.80 -3.47
C GLU A 245 20.35 30.00 -2.48
N THR A 246 19.16 30.29 -3.01
CA THR A 246 17.95 30.48 -2.19
C THR A 246 17.35 29.16 -1.69
N LYS A 247 17.34 28.11 -2.51
CA LYS A 247 16.59 26.86 -2.24
C LYS A 247 17.45 25.69 -1.79
N LYS A 248 18.79 25.71 -1.98
CA LYS A 248 19.70 24.59 -1.68
C LYS A 248 19.54 24.02 -0.27
N LYS A 249 19.36 24.87 0.73
CA LYS A 249 19.22 24.44 2.14
C LYS A 249 18.00 23.56 2.34
N ASP A 250 16.87 23.86 1.72
CA ASP A 250 15.63 23.11 1.84
C ASP A 250 15.66 21.85 0.96
N LEU A 251 16.23 21.95 -0.24
CA LEU A 251 16.34 20.84 -1.18
C LEU A 251 17.34 19.77 -0.73
N LEU A 252 18.44 20.17 -0.10
CA LEU A 252 19.45 19.23 0.41
C LEU A 252 19.12 18.66 1.79
N LYS A 253 18.17 19.25 2.51
CA LYS A 253 17.70 18.73 3.81
C LYS A 253 17.03 17.35 3.70
N ARG A 254 16.51 17.00 2.54
CA ARG A 254 15.86 15.72 2.23
C ARG A 254 16.40 15.20 0.89
N SER A 255 16.38 13.91 0.70
CA SER A 255 16.64 13.33 -0.63
C SER A 255 15.49 13.63 -1.58
N TYR A 256 15.77 14.23 -2.72
CA TYR A 256 14.82 14.54 -3.79
C TYR A 256 15.15 13.77 -5.06
N LEU A 257 14.11 13.40 -5.80
CA LEU A 257 14.21 13.07 -7.23
C LEU A 257 13.94 14.31 -8.05
N ALA A 258 14.69 14.51 -9.12
CA ALA A 258 14.30 15.34 -10.25
C ALA A 258 13.74 14.42 -11.34
N GLN A 259 12.56 14.73 -11.86
CA GLN A 259 11.85 13.94 -12.86
C GLN A 259 11.31 14.87 -13.94
N GLN A 260 11.53 14.53 -15.23
CA GLN A 260 10.96 15.27 -16.35
C GLN A 260 9.44 15.37 -16.20
N ALA A 261 8.91 16.56 -16.39
CA ALA A 261 7.47 16.77 -16.49
C ALA A 261 6.98 16.23 -17.85
N ILE A 262 5.99 15.36 -17.78
CA ILE A 262 5.29 14.86 -18.96
C ILE A 262 4.22 15.88 -19.34
N ASN A 263 4.05 16.15 -20.64
CA ASN A 263 2.95 16.97 -21.15
C ASN A 263 1.65 16.12 -21.09
N PRO A 264 0.79 16.31 -20.08
CA PRO A 264 -0.32 15.40 -19.86
C PRO A 264 -1.42 15.64 -20.87
N LYS A 265 -1.99 14.57 -21.38
CA LYS A 265 -3.26 14.63 -22.09
C LYS A 265 -4.33 15.23 -21.17
N LYS A 266 -5.16 16.10 -21.73
CA LYS A 266 -6.23 16.77 -20.99
C LYS A 266 -7.59 16.19 -21.34
N LEU A 267 -8.45 16.09 -20.34
CA LEU A 267 -9.84 15.71 -20.46
C LEU A 267 -10.70 16.90 -20.02
N LEU A 268 -11.55 17.40 -20.92
CA LEU A 268 -12.36 18.61 -20.67
C LEU A 268 -11.52 19.83 -20.23
N GLY A 269 -10.30 19.94 -20.77
CA GLY A 269 -9.35 21.00 -20.42
C GLY A 269 -8.55 20.77 -19.13
N HIS A 270 -8.81 19.69 -18.40
CA HIS A 270 -8.16 19.36 -17.15
C HIS A 270 -7.17 18.18 -17.30
N ARG A 271 -6.07 18.26 -16.60
CA ARG A 271 -5.11 17.15 -16.43
C ARG A 271 -5.79 16.00 -15.67
N TYR A 272 -5.51 14.77 -16.07
CA TYR A 272 -5.96 13.56 -15.37
C TYR A 272 -4.85 12.52 -15.26
N ASP A 273 -5.02 11.58 -14.35
CA ASP A 273 -4.24 10.36 -14.25
C ASP A 273 -5.11 9.14 -13.94
N TYR A 274 -4.59 7.98 -14.26
CA TYR A 274 -5.15 6.69 -13.87
C TYR A 274 -4.54 6.28 -12.53
N ARG A 275 -5.39 5.85 -11.60
CA ARG A 275 -4.98 5.13 -10.39
C ARG A 275 -5.50 3.72 -10.49
N ILE A 276 -4.60 2.75 -10.63
CA ILE A 276 -4.97 1.35 -10.72
C ILE A 276 -4.63 0.61 -9.44
N LEU A 277 -5.52 -0.29 -9.01
CA LEU A 277 -5.30 -1.23 -7.91
C LEU A 277 -4.89 -2.56 -8.51
N VAL A 278 -3.86 -3.18 -7.96
CA VAL A 278 -3.28 -4.42 -8.45
C VAL A 278 -3.20 -5.43 -7.32
N HIS A 279 -3.62 -6.66 -7.59
CA HIS A 279 -3.45 -7.80 -6.69
C HIS A 279 -2.71 -8.94 -7.38
N TYR A 280 -1.92 -9.66 -6.59
CA TYR A 280 -1.40 -10.96 -7.00
C TYR A 280 -2.50 -12.02 -6.93
N GLU A 281 -2.63 -12.84 -7.96
CA GLU A 281 -3.58 -13.94 -8.03
C GLU A 281 -3.05 -15.03 -8.95
N LYS A 282 -2.87 -16.24 -8.42
CA LYS A 282 -2.49 -17.45 -9.18
C LYS A 282 -1.26 -17.27 -10.09
N GLY A 283 -0.21 -16.65 -9.56
CA GLY A 283 1.04 -16.46 -10.29
C GLY A 283 1.13 -15.16 -11.11
N PHE A 284 0.07 -14.34 -11.13
CA PHE A 284 -0.01 -13.14 -11.96
C PHE A 284 -0.42 -11.91 -11.15
N TYR A 285 0.00 -10.73 -11.61
CA TYR A 285 -0.47 -9.46 -11.10
C TYR A 285 -1.62 -8.93 -11.97
N LYS A 286 -2.79 -8.78 -11.37
CA LYS A 286 -4.01 -8.36 -12.07
C LYS A 286 -4.45 -6.97 -11.64
N VAL A 287 -4.87 -6.16 -12.60
CA VAL A 287 -5.55 -4.89 -12.33
C VAL A 287 -6.98 -5.19 -11.88
N THR A 288 -7.27 -4.94 -10.62
CA THR A 288 -8.55 -5.27 -9.96
C THR A 288 -9.41 -4.04 -9.69
N GLY A 289 -8.84 -2.83 -9.81
CA GLY A 289 -9.55 -1.57 -9.74
C GLY A 289 -8.92 -0.53 -10.65
N LYS A 290 -9.74 0.33 -11.24
CA LYS A 290 -9.29 1.41 -12.13
C LYS A 290 -10.10 2.66 -11.83
N ALA A 291 -9.41 3.67 -11.32
CA ALA A 291 -9.94 5.00 -11.04
C ALA A 291 -9.30 6.03 -11.96
N VAL A 292 -10.01 7.10 -12.25
CA VAL A 292 -9.47 8.27 -12.94
C VAL A 292 -9.63 9.48 -12.03
N ARG A 293 -8.52 10.16 -11.79
CA ARG A 293 -8.51 11.40 -11.00
C ARG A 293 -8.17 12.57 -11.89
N MET A 294 -8.97 13.60 -11.84
CA MET A 294 -8.89 14.81 -12.66
C MET A 294 -8.57 16.02 -11.77
N SER A 295 -7.59 16.83 -12.16
CA SER A 295 -7.31 18.11 -11.48
C SER A 295 -8.45 19.10 -11.69
N GLN A 296 -8.71 19.98 -10.71
CA GLN A 296 -9.72 21.05 -10.86
C GLN A 296 -9.09 22.44 -10.93
N THR A 297 -8.32 22.78 -9.91
CA THR A 297 -7.83 24.15 -9.68
C THR A 297 -6.32 24.26 -9.66
N GLN A 298 -5.60 23.14 -9.76
CA GLN A 298 -4.14 23.11 -9.65
C GLN A 298 -3.55 22.14 -10.69
N GLU A 299 -2.34 22.44 -11.15
CA GLU A 299 -1.67 21.65 -12.20
C GLU A 299 -0.58 20.70 -11.67
N ILE A 300 -0.29 20.72 -10.36
CA ILE A 300 0.84 19.96 -9.80
C ILE A 300 0.46 18.53 -9.45
N THR A 301 -0.75 18.27 -8.97
CA THR A 301 -1.22 16.93 -8.56
C THR A 301 -2.71 16.73 -8.83
N THR A 302 -3.12 15.48 -8.98
CA THR A 302 -4.51 15.06 -9.17
C THR A 302 -5.11 14.41 -7.91
N HIS A 303 -4.35 14.40 -6.79
CA HIS A 303 -4.82 13.79 -5.54
C HIS A 303 -6.13 14.40 -5.04
N THR A 304 -7.14 13.55 -4.77
CA THR A 304 -8.47 13.97 -4.28
C THR A 304 -8.40 14.87 -3.04
N PRO A 305 -7.56 14.58 -2.00
CA PRO A 305 -7.40 15.48 -0.85
C PRO A 305 -6.80 16.84 -1.18
N GLN A 306 -6.26 17.04 -2.39
CA GLN A 306 -5.68 18.30 -2.89
C GLN A 306 -6.58 18.95 -3.95
N GLY A 307 -7.87 18.59 -4.02
CA GLY A 307 -8.85 19.17 -4.94
C GLY A 307 -9.01 18.42 -6.27
N GLY A 308 -8.58 17.16 -6.36
CA GLY A 308 -8.90 16.30 -7.50
C GLY A 308 -10.34 15.81 -7.47
N LYS A 309 -10.93 15.57 -8.65
CA LYS A 309 -12.25 14.92 -8.83
C LYS A 309 -12.10 13.53 -9.44
N LEU A 310 -13.03 12.66 -9.09
CA LEU A 310 -13.18 11.37 -9.75
C LEU A 310 -13.86 11.54 -11.12
N PHE A 311 -13.42 10.74 -12.06
CA PHE A 311 -14.05 10.61 -13.37
C PHE A 311 -14.26 9.12 -13.70
N PRO A 312 -15.42 8.73 -14.27
CA PRO A 312 -15.68 7.32 -14.56
C PRO A 312 -14.68 6.74 -15.56
N TYR A 313 -13.94 5.70 -15.17
CA TYR A 313 -12.96 5.01 -16.05
C TYR A 313 -13.62 4.47 -17.32
N GLN A 314 -14.90 4.05 -17.24
CA GLN A 314 -15.68 3.51 -18.35
C GLN A 314 -15.74 4.44 -19.56
N ASN A 315 -15.63 5.74 -19.35
CA ASN A 315 -15.66 6.74 -20.43
C ASN A 315 -14.32 6.85 -21.19
N LEU A 316 -13.24 6.32 -20.62
CA LEU A 316 -11.90 6.35 -21.23
C LEU A 316 -11.42 4.96 -21.65
N GLN A 317 -12.08 3.89 -21.20
CA GLN A 317 -11.63 2.54 -21.43
C GLN A 317 -11.60 2.16 -22.90
N SER A 318 -10.55 1.46 -23.27
CA SER A 318 -10.43 0.76 -24.54
C SER A 318 -9.71 -0.57 -24.32
N ARG A 319 -9.87 -1.49 -25.27
CA ARG A 319 -9.13 -2.78 -25.21
C ARG A 319 -7.61 -2.55 -25.17
N SER A 320 -7.12 -1.62 -25.98
CA SER A 320 -5.69 -1.26 -26.01
C SER A 320 -5.20 -0.71 -24.68
N LEU A 321 -5.93 0.26 -24.08
CA LEU A 321 -5.60 0.82 -22.77
C LEU A 321 -5.58 -0.25 -21.69
N ASN A 322 -6.61 -1.10 -21.64
CA ASN A 322 -6.69 -2.19 -20.66
C ASN A 322 -5.50 -3.15 -20.77
N LEU A 323 -5.05 -3.51 -21.96
CA LEU A 323 -3.88 -4.36 -22.19
C LEU A 323 -2.58 -3.67 -21.75
N LYS A 324 -2.40 -2.39 -22.08
CA LYS A 324 -1.23 -1.60 -21.64
C LYS A 324 -1.16 -1.54 -20.10
N LEU A 325 -2.27 -1.21 -19.43
CA LEU A 325 -2.33 -1.15 -17.96
C LEU A 325 -2.05 -2.50 -17.32
N ALA A 326 -2.58 -3.59 -17.87
CA ALA A 326 -2.33 -4.94 -17.38
C ALA A 326 -0.86 -5.34 -17.50
N ASN A 327 -0.21 -5.02 -18.64
CA ASN A 327 1.22 -5.29 -18.84
C ASN A 327 2.10 -4.49 -17.85
N ILE A 328 1.81 -3.20 -17.67
CA ILE A 328 2.50 -2.35 -16.69
C ILE A 328 2.34 -2.93 -15.27
N ALA A 329 1.13 -3.32 -14.88
CA ALA A 329 0.84 -3.89 -13.57
C ALA A 329 1.61 -5.20 -13.34
N GLN A 330 1.60 -6.12 -14.32
CA GLN A 330 2.32 -7.39 -14.25
C GLN A 330 3.83 -7.15 -14.05
N LYS A 331 4.43 -6.30 -14.88
CA LYS A 331 5.86 -6.00 -14.82
C LYS A 331 6.26 -5.28 -13.54
N CYS A 332 5.51 -4.28 -13.11
CA CYS A 332 5.75 -3.61 -11.83
C CYS A 332 5.73 -4.61 -10.66
N GLY A 333 4.72 -5.50 -10.61
CA GLY A 333 4.59 -6.50 -9.56
C GLY A 333 5.78 -7.47 -9.52
N GLU A 334 6.18 -8.02 -10.67
CA GLU A 334 7.32 -8.95 -10.80
C GLU A 334 8.63 -8.30 -10.32
N ILE A 335 8.95 -7.12 -10.88
CA ILE A 335 10.22 -6.42 -10.63
C ILE A 335 10.30 -5.97 -9.16
N LEU A 336 9.26 -5.31 -8.68
CA LEU A 336 9.28 -4.74 -7.34
C LEU A 336 9.20 -5.82 -6.25
N SER A 337 8.44 -6.91 -6.46
CA SER A 337 8.44 -8.03 -5.50
C SER A 337 9.80 -8.73 -5.41
N LYS A 338 10.53 -8.81 -6.51
CA LYS A 338 11.92 -9.32 -6.49
C LYS A 338 12.87 -8.38 -5.74
N LYS A 339 12.66 -7.05 -5.82
CA LYS A 339 13.55 -6.05 -5.20
C LYS A 339 13.30 -5.88 -3.69
N VAL A 340 12.02 -5.84 -3.26
CA VAL A 340 11.67 -5.46 -1.87
C VAL A 340 10.97 -6.55 -1.08
N GLY A 341 10.70 -7.72 -1.68
CA GLY A 341 9.89 -8.79 -1.13
C GLY A 341 8.44 -8.72 -1.63
N PHE A 342 7.70 -9.78 -1.40
CA PHE A 342 6.40 -10.04 -2.03
C PHE A 342 5.39 -8.92 -1.82
N LEU A 343 4.92 -8.35 -2.93
CA LEU A 343 3.83 -7.37 -2.99
C LEU A 343 2.54 -8.08 -3.40
N GLY A 344 1.67 -8.38 -2.45
CA GLY A 344 0.39 -9.02 -2.72
C GLY A 344 -0.67 -8.03 -3.21
N GLU A 345 -0.51 -6.75 -2.85
CA GLU A 345 -1.39 -5.64 -3.22
C GLU A 345 -0.55 -4.36 -3.42
N PHE A 346 -0.83 -3.59 -4.45
CA PHE A 346 -0.25 -2.25 -4.63
C PHE A 346 -1.11 -1.40 -5.55
N SER A 347 -0.88 -0.09 -5.57
CA SER A 347 -1.48 0.80 -6.56
C SER A 347 -0.41 1.47 -7.40
N ILE A 348 -0.77 1.80 -8.65
CA ILE A 348 0.07 2.56 -9.58
C ILE A 348 -0.68 3.81 -9.99
N ASP A 349 -0.01 4.95 -9.92
CA ASP A 349 -0.48 6.22 -10.48
C ASP A 349 0.19 6.41 -11.85
N ILE A 350 -0.62 6.50 -12.92
CA ILE A 350 -0.17 6.49 -14.33
C ILE A 350 -0.73 7.70 -15.05
N GLY A 351 0.14 8.48 -15.68
CA GLY A 351 -0.26 9.55 -16.61
C GLY A 351 -0.30 9.08 -18.05
N GLU A 352 -1.09 9.77 -18.87
CA GLU A 352 -1.12 9.64 -20.32
C GLU A 352 -0.67 10.96 -20.94
N ASP A 353 0.24 10.94 -21.91
CA ASP A 353 0.63 12.12 -22.67
C ASP A 353 -0.27 12.34 -23.90
N GLU A 354 -0.06 13.44 -24.61
CA GLU A 354 -0.83 13.80 -25.81
C GLU A 354 -0.67 12.78 -26.95
N THR A 355 0.38 11.96 -26.93
CA THR A 355 0.62 10.90 -27.94
C THR A 355 -0.09 9.58 -27.55
N GLY A 356 -0.67 9.48 -26.34
CA GLY A 356 -1.28 8.26 -25.80
C GLY A 356 -0.25 7.30 -25.19
N SER A 357 0.97 7.79 -24.92
CA SER A 357 1.98 7.06 -24.16
C SER A 357 1.67 7.11 -22.68
N LEU A 358 1.85 5.99 -21.98
CA LEU A 358 1.59 5.87 -20.54
C LEU A 358 2.87 5.98 -19.74
N PHE A 359 2.85 6.76 -18.66
CA PHE A 359 3.98 6.99 -17.77
C PHE A 359 3.65 6.68 -16.32
N ILE A 360 4.48 5.88 -15.66
CA ILE A 360 4.39 5.53 -14.25
C ILE A 360 4.90 6.72 -13.43
N TYR A 361 4.02 7.32 -12.63
CA TYR A 361 4.38 8.41 -11.74
C TYR A 361 4.80 7.93 -10.36
N GLU A 362 4.12 6.90 -9.85
CA GLU A 362 4.36 6.33 -8.53
C GLU A 362 3.75 4.92 -8.41
N VAL A 363 4.42 4.06 -7.62
CA VAL A 363 3.86 2.78 -7.17
C VAL A 363 3.79 2.80 -5.65
N ASN A 364 2.64 2.44 -5.09
CA ASN A 364 2.40 2.45 -3.65
C ASN A 364 2.09 1.04 -3.15
N SER A 365 3.01 0.45 -2.36
CA SER A 365 2.86 -0.89 -1.76
C SER A 365 1.80 -0.97 -0.67
N LYS A 366 1.35 0.17 -0.15
CA LYS A 366 0.29 0.25 0.87
C LYS A 366 -0.77 1.24 0.40
N PRO A 367 -1.57 0.85 -0.61
CA PRO A 367 -2.55 1.78 -1.20
C PRO A 367 -3.53 2.27 -0.15
N MET A 368 -3.84 3.57 -0.22
CA MET A 368 -4.97 4.14 0.51
C MET A 368 -6.28 3.63 -0.11
N GLN A 369 -7.37 3.76 0.62
CA GLN A 369 -8.70 3.47 0.09
C GLN A 369 -8.97 4.26 -1.19
N PHE A 370 -9.67 3.61 -2.11
CA PHE A 370 -10.23 4.24 -3.29
C PHE A 370 -11.55 4.89 -2.90
N ASP A 371 -11.89 5.96 -3.58
CA ASP A 371 -13.15 6.66 -3.33
C ASP A 371 -14.34 5.93 -4.01
N GLU A 372 -14.04 5.01 -4.95
CA GLU A 372 -15.01 4.16 -5.64
C GLU A 372 -15.33 2.92 -4.81
N GLU A 373 -16.57 2.82 -4.33
CA GLU A 373 -17.04 1.72 -3.47
C GLU A 373 -16.87 0.34 -4.14
N GLU A 374 -17.13 0.24 -5.44
CA GLU A 374 -16.96 -1.01 -6.19
C GLU A 374 -15.51 -1.53 -6.14
N ILE A 375 -14.52 -0.61 -6.21
CA ILE A 375 -13.11 -0.98 -6.13
C ILE A 375 -12.78 -1.52 -4.74
N GLU A 376 -13.29 -0.91 -3.68
CA GLU A 376 -13.05 -1.36 -2.30
C GLU A 376 -13.74 -2.70 -2.00
N VAL A 377 -14.95 -2.94 -2.50
CA VAL A 377 -15.62 -4.25 -2.38
C VAL A 377 -14.80 -5.34 -3.09
N ASN A 378 -14.37 -5.10 -4.32
CA ASN A 378 -13.51 -6.02 -5.07
C ASN A 378 -12.16 -6.26 -4.36
N ARG A 379 -11.59 -5.22 -3.77
CA ARG A 379 -10.36 -5.31 -2.98
C ARG A 379 -10.46 -6.33 -1.85
N LEU A 380 -11.54 -6.29 -1.06
CA LEU A 380 -11.76 -7.24 0.03
C LEU A 380 -11.85 -8.67 -0.47
N LEU A 381 -12.52 -8.89 -1.60
CA LEU A 381 -12.63 -10.21 -2.23
C LEU A 381 -11.26 -10.73 -2.70
N HIS A 382 -10.45 -9.89 -3.36
CA HIS A 382 -9.12 -10.28 -3.82
C HIS A 382 -8.17 -10.53 -2.66
N LEU A 383 -8.19 -9.71 -1.60
CA LEU A 383 -7.41 -9.95 -0.38
C LEU A 383 -7.78 -11.28 0.29
N LYS A 384 -9.08 -11.59 0.41
CA LYS A 384 -9.53 -12.89 0.94
C LYS A 384 -8.94 -14.05 0.13
N ASN A 385 -9.07 -14.00 -1.19
CA ASN A 385 -8.56 -15.06 -2.07
C ASN A 385 -7.04 -15.20 -1.97
N LEU A 386 -6.32 -14.08 -1.92
CA LEU A 386 -4.88 -14.05 -1.73
C LEU A 386 -4.45 -14.68 -0.40
N PHE A 387 -5.14 -14.39 0.70
CA PHE A 387 -4.82 -14.99 1.99
C PHE A 387 -4.99 -16.51 1.99
N ILE A 388 -6.08 -17.00 1.37
CA ILE A 388 -6.31 -18.45 1.20
C ILE A 388 -5.20 -19.06 0.33
N GLU A 389 -4.85 -18.41 -0.78
CA GLU A 389 -3.81 -18.87 -1.71
C GLU A 389 -2.45 -18.97 -1.02
N LEU A 390 -2.05 -17.95 -0.29
CA LEU A 390 -0.75 -17.89 0.41
C LEU A 390 -0.62 -18.93 1.52
N THR A 391 -1.73 -19.32 2.15
CA THR A 391 -1.70 -20.29 3.28
C THR A 391 -1.81 -21.73 2.80
N PHE A 392 -2.69 -22.02 1.83
CA PHE A 392 -3.06 -23.40 1.47
C PHE A 392 -2.60 -23.84 0.07
N SER A 393 -2.13 -22.92 -0.76
CA SER A 393 -1.41 -23.28 -1.99
C SER A 393 0.08 -23.43 -1.67
N ASN A 394 0.78 -24.35 -2.37
CA ASN A 394 2.24 -24.56 -2.20
C ASN A 394 3.09 -23.35 -2.66
N LEU A 395 2.55 -22.17 -2.66
CA LEU A 395 3.23 -20.91 -2.93
C LEU A 395 4.13 -20.57 -1.74
N LYS A 396 5.39 -21.04 -1.80
CA LYS A 396 6.42 -20.53 -0.90
C LYS A 396 6.76 -19.11 -1.35
N ILE A 397 6.41 -18.11 -0.55
CA ILE A 397 6.99 -16.77 -0.68
C ILE A 397 8.49 -16.93 -0.43
N LYS A 398 9.31 -16.80 -1.48
CA LYS A 398 10.78 -16.87 -1.40
C LYS A 398 11.35 -15.52 -0.98
#